data_97aa52c5f7334565ed7760ee30658add
#
_entry.id   97aa52c5f7334565ed7760ee30658add
#
_cell.length_a   1.000
_cell.length_b   1.000
_cell.length_c   1.000
_cell.angle_alpha   90.00
_cell.angle_beta   90.00
_cell.angle_gamma   90.00
#
_symmetry.space_group_name_H-M   'P 1'
#
loop_
_entity.id
_entity.type
_entity.pdbx_description
1 polymer ?
#
loop_
_entity_poly.entity_id
_entity_poly.type
_entity_poly.pdbx_seq_one_letter_code
_entity_poly.pdbx_strand_id
1 'polypeptide(L)'
;MNASNTLYREYRFKFYLNANHYIIINGKAGQNHPHTWEFVVQILVDNDEFIQFDQFETAIDEYFDKYQNKVMNDIPPFDHTVPTLENIADYFIYDIREIVHNLGGTLMKMECSETPTRAYVISFEQDRSFIQELRRNTSDKINTIIDDIVDDIMEE
;
A
#
# COMPACT_ATOMS: atom_id res chain seq x y z
N MET A 1 24.12 -23.29 -12.07
CA MET A 1 23.22 -22.81 -11.00
C MET A 1 21.98 -22.27 -11.66
N ASN A 2 20.87 -22.96 -11.54
CA ASN A 2 19.61 -22.36 -11.90
C ASN A 2 19.34 -21.26 -10.91
N ALA A 3 19.28 -20.03 -11.39
CA ALA A 3 18.71 -18.95 -10.62
C ALA A 3 17.36 -19.44 -10.11
N SER A 4 17.23 -19.68 -8.82
CA SER A 4 15.94 -20.00 -8.24
C SER A 4 15.05 -18.81 -8.56
N ASN A 5 14.08 -19.02 -9.43
CA ASN A 5 13.04 -18.05 -9.66
C ASN A 5 12.32 -17.83 -8.35
N THR A 6 12.72 -16.79 -7.62
CA THR A 6 12.01 -16.41 -6.41
C THR A 6 10.65 -15.90 -6.84
N LEU A 7 9.61 -16.69 -6.57
CA LEU A 7 8.25 -16.28 -6.83
C LEU A 7 7.82 -15.32 -5.74
N TYR A 8 7.46 -14.11 -6.16
CA TYR A 8 6.81 -13.15 -5.29
C TYR A 8 5.31 -13.31 -5.44
N ARG A 9 4.63 -13.53 -4.33
CA ARG A 9 3.17 -13.60 -4.31
C ARG A 9 2.64 -12.31 -3.79
N GLU A 10 1.86 -11.65 -4.61
CA GLU A 10 1.27 -10.36 -4.30
C GLU A 10 -0.24 -10.45 -4.39
N TYR A 11 -0.91 -9.69 -3.55
CA TYR A 11 -2.35 -9.56 -3.57
C TYR A 11 -2.71 -8.12 -3.88
N ARG A 12 -3.76 -7.95 -4.63
CA ARG A 12 -4.30 -6.66 -5.01
C ARG A 12 -5.69 -6.52 -4.41
N PHE A 13 -5.85 -5.54 -3.54
CA PHE A 13 -7.13 -5.19 -2.92
C PHE A 13 -7.64 -3.90 -3.53
N LYS A 14 -8.95 -3.80 -3.69
CA LYS A 14 -9.62 -2.60 -4.18
C LYS A 14 -10.52 -2.02 -3.10
N PHE A 15 -10.43 -0.71 -2.94
CA PHE A 15 -11.24 0.06 -2.01
C PHE A 15 -11.86 1.23 -2.73
N TYR A 16 -13.01 1.66 -2.27
CA TYR A 16 -13.72 2.81 -2.83
C TYR A 16 -13.97 3.84 -1.74
N LEU A 17 -13.63 5.07 -2.03
CA LEU A 17 -13.90 6.22 -1.16
C LEU A 17 -14.88 7.15 -1.86
N ASN A 18 -16.07 7.29 -1.27
CA ASN A 18 -17.06 8.25 -1.69
C ASN A 18 -16.91 9.51 -0.84
N ALA A 19 -16.49 10.59 -1.43
CA ALA A 19 -16.33 11.85 -0.72
C ALA A 19 -16.47 13.03 -1.67
N ASN A 20 -16.65 14.21 -1.11
CA ASN A 20 -16.69 15.45 -1.85
C ASN A 20 -15.39 16.22 -1.66
N HIS A 21 -15.00 16.97 -2.65
CA HIS A 21 -13.93 17.94 -2.53
C HIS A 21 -14.15 19.16 -3.42
N TYR A 22 -13.40 20.20 -3.16
CA TYR A 22 -13.22 21.32 -4.07
C TYR A 22 -11.75 21.70 -4.15
N ILE A 23 -11.35 22.15 -5.31
CA ILE A 23 -9.98 22.56 -5.60
C ILE A 23 -9.88 24.07 -5.54
N ILE A 24 -8.82 24.56 -4.94
CA ILE A 24 -8.52 25.99 -4.88
C ILE A 24 -7.45 26.31 -5.93
N ILE A 25 -7.80 27.16 -6.88
CA ILE A 25 -6.90 27.62 -7.94
C ILE A 25 -6.80 29.13 -7.87
N ASN A 26 -5.58 29.66 -7.73
CA ASN A 26 -5.33 31.10 -7.63
C ASN A 26 -6.18 31.81 -6.54
N GLY A 27 -6.33 31.16 -5.39
CA GLY A 27 -7.11 31.69 -4.27
C GLY A 27 -8.64 31.60 -4.43
N LYS A 28 -9.12 31.00 -5.51
CA LYS A 28 -10.56 30.80 -5.74
C LYS A 28 -10.93 29.35 -5.53
N ALA A 29 -11.92 29.14 -4.65
CA ALA A 29 -12.51 27.81 -4.46
C ALA A 29 -13.37 27.43 -5.66
N GLY A 30 -13.13 26.26 -6.21
CA GLY A 30 -13.98 25.63 -7.20
C GLY A 30 -15.28 25.13 -6.61
N GLN A 31 -16.09 24.51 -7.43
CA GLN A 31 -17.34 23.90 -6.99
C GLN A 31 -17.07 22.62 -6.21
N ASN A 32 -17.70 22.48 -5.04
CA ASN A 32 -17.72 21.24 -4.30
C ASN A 32 -18.45 20.16 -5.11
N HIS A 33 -17.78 19.04 -5.37
CA HIS A 33 -18.32 17.96 -6.20
C HIS A 33 -17.96 16.59 -5.63
N PRO A 34 -18.82 15.57 -5.84
CA PRO A 34 -18.56 14.22 -5.37
C PRO A 34 -17.66 13.46 -6.32
N HIS A 35 -16.87 12.58 -5.74
CA HIS A 35 -16.14 11.52 -6.43
C HIS A 35 -16.33 10.18 -5.74
N THR A 36 -16.23 9.14 -6.54
CA THR A 36 -15.91 7.79 -6.05
C THR A 36 -14.48 7.50 -6.48
N TRP A 37 -13.55 7.66 -5.57
CA TRP A 37 -12.16 7.31 -5.82
C TRP A 37 -11.95 5.82 -5.63
N GLU A 38 -11.23 5.20 -6.56
CA GLU A 38 -10.78 3.82 -6.44
C GLU A 38 -9.33 3.81 -5.97
N PHE A 39 -9.07 3.05 -4.91
CA PHE A 39 -7.73 2.77 -4.41
C PHE A 39 -7.42 1.30 -4.62
N VAL A 40 -6.36 1.02 -5.36
CA VAL A 40 -5.86 -0.34 -5.56
C VAL A 40 -4.57 -0.47 -4.75
N VAL A 41 -4.59 -1.36 -3.77
CA VAL A 41 -3.48 -1.58 -2.84
C VAL A 41 -2.85 -2.93 -3.15
N GLN A 42 -1.58 -2.94 -3.52
CA GLN A 42 -0.84 -4.14 -3.85
C GLN A 42 0.11 -4.51 -2.73
N ILE A 43 -0.07 -5.69 -2.18
CA ILE A 43 0.59 -6.15 -0.96
C ILE A 43 1.36 -7.44 -1.24
N LEU A 44 2.64 -7.44 -0.84
CA LEU A 44 3.45 -8.64 -0.77
C LEU A 44 3.27 -9.27 0.60
N VAL A 45 2.95 -10.56 0.64
CA VAL A 45 2.79 -11.31 1.88
C VAL A 45 3.80 -12.45 1.91
N ASP A 46 4.42 -12.68 3.06
CA ASP A 46 5.36 -13.77 3.24
C ASP A 46 4.68 -15.13 3.05
N ASN A 47 5.36 -16.04 2.36
CA ASN A 47 4.77 -17.21 1.70
C ASN A 47 4.28 -18.33 2.63
N ASP A 48 4.63 -18.31 3.92
CA ASP A 48 4.47 -19.46 4.80
C ASP A 48 3.30 -19.30 5.77
N GLU A 49 2.63 -18.16 5.75
CA GLU A 49 1.50 -17.90 6.64
C GLU A 49 0.16 -17.93 5.90
N PHE A 50 -0.83 -18.45 6.58
CA PHE A 50 -2.21 -18.40 6.11
C PHE A 50 -2.68 -16.95 6.07
N ILE A 51 -3.03 -16.48 4.87
CA ILE A 51 -3.40 -15.08 4.67
C ILE A 51 -4.85 -14.89 5.07
N GLN A 52 -5.08 -13.98 6.00
CA GLN A 52 -6.40 -13.54 6.38
C GLN A 52 -6.75 -12.26 5.63
N PHE A 53 -7.33 -12.42 4.44
CA PHE A 53 -7.73 -11.30 3.59
C PHE A 53 -8.62 -10.29 4.27
N ASP A 54 -9.55 -10.76 5.06
CA ASP A 54 -10.51 -9.96 5.81
C ASP A 54 -9.84 -9.01 6.81
N GLN A 55 -8.69 -9.34 7.35
CA GLN A 55 -7.94 -8.45 8.24
C GLN A 55 -7.42 -7.21 7.49
N PHE A 56 -6.85 -7.39 6.30
CA PHE A 56 -6.41 -6.28 5.46
C PHE A 56 -7.59 -5.44 4.99
N GLU A 57 -8.63 -6.08 4.51
CA GLU A 57 -9.84 -5.41 4.02
C GLU A 57 -10.50 -4.59 5.14
N THR A 58 -10.71 -5.18 6.30
CA THR A 58 -11.34 -4.50 7.43
C THR A 58 -10.52 -3.30 7.92
N ALA A 59 -9.22 -3.48 8.11
CA ALA A 59 -8.36 -2.42 8.62
C ALA A 59 -8.26 -1.22 7.68
N ILE A 60 -8.18 -1.48 6.38
CA ILE A 60 -8.11 -0.41 5.38
C ILE A 60 -9.47 0.25 5.17
N ASP A 61 -10.56 -0.52 5.16
CA ASP A 61 -11.92 0.04 5.13
C ASP A 61 -12.20 0.93 6.33
N GLU A 62 -11.80 0.53 7.53
CA GLU A 62 -11.91 1.36 8.75
C GLU A 62 -11.12 2.67 8.62
N TYR A 63 -9.96 2.63 7.99
CA TYR A 63 -9.18 3.83 7.70
C TYR A 63 -9.94 4.79 6.77
N PHE A 64 -10.52 4.27 5.70
CA PHE A 64 -11.31 5.07 4.77
C PHE A 64 -12.64 5.57 5.36
N ASP A 65 -13.21 4.89 6.33
CA ASP A 65 -14.47 5.28 6.97
C ASP A 65 -14.41 6.68 7.61
N LYS A 66 -13.23 7.13 7.98
CA LYS A 66 -13.03 8.51 8.49
C LYS A 66 -13.39 9.58 7.48
N TYR A 67 -13.34 9.23 6.20
CA TYR A 67 -13.49 10.14 5.08
C TYR A 67 -14.76 9.87 4.26
N GLN A 68 -15.39 8.71 4.45
CA GLN A 68 -16.59 8.34 3.68
C GLN A 68 -17.72 9.35 3.84
N ASN A 69 -18.27 9.78 2.70
CA ASN A 69 -19.40 10.69 2.61
C ASN A 69 -19.18 12.07 3.26
N LYS A 70 -17.94 12.49 3.34
CA LYS A 70 -17.53 13.78 3.89
C LYS A 70 -16.95 14.70 2.83
N VAL A 71 -16.80 15.97 3.17
CA VAL A 71 -16.03 16.93 2.38
C VAL A 71 -14.58 16.87 2.83
N MET A 72 -13.69 16.48 1.93
CA MET A 72 -12.28 16.30 2.25
C MET A 72 -11.63 17.57 2.79
N ASN A 73 -12.01 18.73 2.23
CA ASN A 73 -11.48 20.03 2.65
C ASN A 73 -11.76 20.37 4.11
N ASP A 74 -12.73 19.74 4.76
CA ASP A 74 -13.08 19.98 6.16
C ASP A 74 -12.27 19.12 7.13
N ILE A 75 -11.47 18.17 6.61
CA ILE A 75 -10.73 17.20 7.41
C ILE A 75 -9.23 17.50 7.33
N PRO A 76 -8.52 17.74 8.45
CA PRO A 76 -7.07 17.88 8.44
C PRO A 76 -6.38 16.66 7.82
N PRO A 77 -5.30 16.83 7.03
CA PRO A 77 -4.62 18.06 6.68
C PRO A 77 -5.23 18.81 5.48
N PHE A 78 -6.33 18.35 4.94
CA PHE A 78 -6.93 18.87 3.70
C PHE A 78 -7.68 20.19 3.90
N ASP A 79 -7.81 20.65 5.11
CA ASP A 79 -8.23 22.02 5.46
C ASP A 79 -7.14 23.06 5.14
N HIS A 80 -5.88 22.63 4.99
CA HIS A 80 -4.75 23.48 4.62
C HIS A 80 -4.06 23.04 3.32
N THR A 81 -4.08 21.75 3.02
CA THR A 81 -3.53 21.18 1.78
C THR A 81 -4.68 20.90 0.82
N VAL A 82 -4.61 21.44 -0.39
CA VAL A 82 -5.65 21.23 -1.40
C VAL A 82 -5.84 19.73 -1.64
N PRO A 83 -7.04 19.18 -1.47
CA PRO A 83 -7.29 17.75 -1.61
C PRO A 83 -7.44 17.31 -3.08
N THR A 84 -6.39 17.47 -3.85
CA THR A 84 -6.26 16.82 -5.15
C THR A 84 -6.12 15.32 -4.95
N LEU A 85 -6.38 14.52 -5.98
CA LEU A 85 -6.16 13.08 -5.92
C LEU A 85 -4.72 12.75 -5.49
N GLU A 86 -3.76 13.47 -6.07
CA GLU A 86 -2.33 13.29 -5.77
C GLU A 86 -2.01 13.57 -4.31
N ASN A 87 -2.49 14.68 -3.77
CA ASN A 87 -2.24 15.07 -2.38
C ASN A 87 -2.94 14.11 -1.39
N ILE A 88 -4.14 13.66 -1.72
CA ILE A 88 -4.86 12.66 -0.92
C ILE A 88 -4.07 11.35 -0.90
N ALA A 89 -3.65 10.88 -2.07
CA ALA A 89 -2.87 9.65 -2.19
C ALA A 89 -1.53 9.73 -1.46
N ASP A 90 -0.80 10.84 -1.61
CA ASP A 90 0.49 11.07 -0.95
C ASP A 90 0.36 11.07 0.58
N TYR A 91 -0.77 11.52 1.10
CA TYR A 91 -1.05 11.49 2.53
C TYR A 91 -1.46 10.09 3.01
N PHE A 92 -2.35 9.42 2.30
CA PHE A 92 -2.87 8.11 2.69
C PHE A 92 -1.83 7.01 2.64
N ILE A 93 -0.86 7.12 1.73
CA ILE A 93 0.09 6.04 1.48
C ILE A 93 0.88 5.64 2.73
N TYR A 94 1.25 6.59 3.57
CA TYR A 94 2.04 6.32 4.78
C TYR A 94 1.22 5.57 5.83
N ASP A 95 -0.03 5.97 6.03
CA ASP A 95 -0.93 5.32 6.98
C ASP A 95 -1.29 3.90 6.53
N ILE A 96 -1.57 3.73 5.23
CA ILE A 96 -1.88 2.42 4.65
C ILE A 96 -0.65 1.50 4.73
N ARG A 97 0.55 2.03 4.47
CA ARG A 97 1.79 1.27 4.60
C ARG A 97 1.97 0.75 6.03
N GLU A 98 1.72 1.57 7.02
CA GLU A 98 1.80 1.18 8.43
C GLU A 98 0.76 0.13 8.80
N ILE A 99 -0.47 0.29 8.37
CA ILE A 99 -1.55 -0.69 8.58
C ILE A 99 -1.16 -2.05 7.99
N VAL A 100 -0.68 -2.07 6.75
CA VAL A 100 -0.26 -3.29 6.06
C VAL A 100 0.93 -3.94 6.78
N HIS A 101 1.91 -3.14 7.18
CA HIS A 101 3.09 -3.64 7.92
C HIS A 101 2.70 -4.28 9.25
N ASN A 102 1.81 -3.67 10.00
CA ASN A 102 1.33 -4.19 11.29
C ASN A 102 0.57 -5.51 11.16
N LEU A 103 0.03 -5.80 9.99
CA LEU A 103 -0.67 -7.04 9.67
C LEU A 103 0.23 -8.11 9.03
N GLY A 104 1.55 -7.84 8.94
CA GLY A 104 2.52 -8.79 8.40
C GLY A 104 2.70 -8.74 6.89
N GLY A 105 2.18 -7.72 6.22
CA GLY A 105 2.37 -7.49 4.79
C GLY A 105 3.40 -6.40 4.50
N THR A 106 3.75 -6.27 3.23
CA THR A 106 4.57 -5.17 2.72
C THR A 106 3.82 -4.48 1.58
N LEU A 107 3.55 -3.19 1.76
CA LEU A 107 2.91 -2.40 0.71
C LEU A 107 3.89 -2.16 -0.43
N MET A 108 3.56 -2.66 -1.61
CA MET A 108 4.38 -2.55 -2.81
C MET A 108 4.00 -1.32 -3.63
N LYS A 109 2.72 -1.11 -3.79
CA LYS A 109 2.18 -0.12 -4.71
C LYS A 109 0.77 0.25 -4.34
N MET A 110 0.41 1.50 -4.58
CA MET A 110 -0.97 1.98 -4.51
C MET A 110 -1.30 2.77 -5.76
N GLU A 111 -2.44 2.46 -6.36
CA GLU A 111 -2.99 3.18 -7.50
C GLU A 111 -4.28 3.87 -7.08
N CYS A 112 -4.42 5.14 -7.41
CA CYS A 112 -5.59 5.95 -7.07
C CYS A 112 -6.19 6.55 -8.32
N SER A 113 -7.49 6.41 -8.50
CA SER A 113 -8.18 6.90 -9.68
C SER A 113 -9.48 7.62 -9.35
N GLU A 114 -9.75 8.69 -10.10
CA GLU A 114 -11.04 9.36 -10.14
C GLU A 114 -11.88 8.89 -11.33
N THR A 115 -11.21 8.42 -12.38
CA THR A 115 -11.81 7.96 -13.62
C THR A 115 -11.21 6.63 -14.03
N PRO A 116 -11.92 5.81 -14.83
CA PRO A 116 -11.39 4.52 -15.27
C PRO A 116 -10.18 4.62 -16.22
N THR A 117 -9.91 5.81 -16.75
CA THR A 117 -8.92 5.98 -17.84
C THR A 117 -7.54 6.35 -17.37
N ARG A 118 -7.37 6.73 -16.10
CA ARG A 118 -6.07 7.13 -15.56
C ARG A 118 -5.98 6.90 -14.06
N ALA A 119 -4.77 6.60 -13.60
CA ALA A 119 -4.47 6.43 -12.20
C ALA A 119 -3.19 7.19 -11.83
N TYR A 120 -3.17 7.71 -10.60
CA TYR A 120 -1.97 8.16 -9.93
C TYR A 120 -1.37 6.98 -9.18
N VAL A 121 -0.10 6.68 -9.42
CA VAL A 121 0.55 5.48 -8.91
C VAL A 121 1.72 5.86 -8.02
N ILE A 122 1.73 5.32 -6.80
CA ILE A 122 2.86 5.39 -5.88
C ILE A 122 3.42 3.98 -5.73
N SER A 123 4.72 3.81 -5.99
CA SER A 123 5.40 2.52 -5.90
C SER A 123 6.60 2.60 -4.96
N PHE A 124 6.74 1.60 -4.11
CA PHE A 124 7.91 1.44 -3.23
C PHE A 124 8.97 0.50 -3.79
N GLU A 125 8.77 -0.01 -5.01
CA GLU A 125 9.68 -1.01 -5.61
C GLU A 125 11.12 -0.50 -5.75
N GLN A 126 11.31 0.82 -5.82
CA GLN A 126 12.63 1.47 -5.92
C GLN A 126 13.07 2.16 -4.63
N ASP A 127 12.32 2.07 -3.56
CA ASP A 127 12.70 2.61 -2.26
C ASP A 127 13.89 1.83 -1.70
N ARG A 128 14.93 2.55 -1.26
CA ARG A 128 16.11 1.93 -0.67
C ARG A 128 15.81 1.08 0.56
N SER A 129 14.90 1.52 1.41
CA SER A 129 14.48 0.77 2.60
C SER A 129 13.79 -0.54 2.21
N PHE A 130 12.95 -0.50 1.20
CA PHE A 130 12.27 -1.64 0.63
C PHE A 130 13.25 -2.63 0.00
N ILE A 131 14.17 -2.14 -0.82
CA ILE A 131 15.22 -2.97 -1.43
C ILE A 131 16.12 -3.61 -0.36
N GLN A 132 16.45 -2.87 0.70
CA GLN A 132 17.22 -3.41 1.82
C GLN A 132 16.46 -4.49 2.59
N GLU A 133 15.17 -4.30 2.81
CA GLU A 133 14.30 -5.28 3.46
C GLU A 133 14.19 -6.57 2.64
N LEU A 134 13.97 -6.44 1.34
CA LEU A 134 13.99 -7.58 0.41
C LEU A 134 15.33 -8.31 0.43
N ARG A 135 16.44 -7.57 0.43
CA ARG A 135 17.79 -8.15 0.48
C ARG A 135 18.05 -8.87 1.79
N ARG A 136 17.61 -8.32 2.95
CA ARG A 136 17.72 -8.98 4.24
C ARG A 136 16.94 -10.29 4.25
N ASN A 137 15.69 -10.26 3.84
CA ASN A 137 14.84 -11.44 3.82
C ASN A 137 15.43 -12.53 2.91
N THR A 138 15.98 -12.15 1.77
CA THR A 138 16.65 -13.07 0.85
C THR A 138 17.93 -13.62 1.48
N SER A 139 18.74 -12.78 2.14
CA SER A 139 19.98 -13.19 2.81
C SER A 139 19.70 -14.13 3.98
N ASP A 140 18.69 -13.82 4.79
CA ASP A 140 18.31 -14.66 5.92
C ASP A 140 17.80 -16.04 5.46
N LYS A 141 17.01 -16.09 4.38
CA LYS A 141 16.57 -17.35 3.77
C LYS A 141 17.73 -18.17 3.23
N ILE A 142 18.70 -17.53 2.58
CA ILE A 142 19.91 -18.19 2.09
C ILE A 142 20.74 -18.73 3.25
N ASN A 143 20.93 -17.97 4.30
CA ASN A 143 21.67 -18.41 5.49
C ASN A 143 21.01 -19.59 6.18
N THR A 144 19.69 -19.59 6.32
CA THR A 144 18.93 -20.72 6.86
C THR A 144 19.12 -21.98 6.02
N ILE A 145 19.07 -21.89 4.72
CA ILE A 145 19.30 -23.02 3.79
C ILE A 145 20.73 -23.53 3.93
N ILE A 146 21.72 -22.66 4.05
CA ILE A 146 23.12 -23.04 4.24
C ILE A 146 23.31 -23.76 5.58
N ASP A 147 22.72 -23.26 6.65
CA ASP A 147 22.79 -23.88 7.97
C ASP A 147 22.17 -25.27 7.96
N ASP A 148 21.02 -25.46 7.33
CA ASP A 148 20.36 -26.76 7.16
C ASP A 148 21.25 -27.75 6.39
N ILE A 149 21.92 -27.31 5.33
CA ILE A 149 22.84 -28.13 4.54
C ILE A 149 24.06 -28.52 5.37
N VAL A 150 24.60 -27.60 6.15
CA VAL A 150 25.78 -27.88 7.02
C VAL A 150 25.40 -28.89 8.10
N ASP A 151 24.25 -28.76 8.73
CA ASP A 151 23.75 -29.70 9.74
C ASP A 151 23.57 -31.09 9.14
N ASP A 152 23.00 -31.24 7.96
CA ASP A 152 22.85 -32.51 7.24
C ASP A 152 24.21 -33.17 6.96
N ILE A 153 25.23 -32.40 6.63
CA ILE A 153 26.59 -32.90 6.39
C ILE A 153 27.25 -33.36 7.69
N MET A 154 27.00 -32.70 8.82
CA MET A 154 27.62 -32.99 10.11
C MET A 154 26.98 -34.20 10.80
N GLU A 155 25.79 -34.64 10.42
CA GLU A 155 25.12 -35.85 10.93
C GLU A 155 25.57 -37.15 10.25
N GLU A 156 26.32 -37.11 9.15
CA GLU A 156 26.95 -38.25 8.50
C GLU A 156 28.30 -38.59 9.19
#